data_13083dd918b9ce0b015f50bc1aa940c5
#
_entry.id   13083dd918b9ce0b015f50bc1aa940c5
#
_cell.length_a   1.000
_cell.length_b   1.000
_cell.length_c   1.000
_cell.angle_alpha   90.00
_cell.angle_beta   90.00
_cell.angle_gamma   90.00
#
_symmetry.space_group_name_H-M   'P 1'
#
loop_
_entity.id
_entity.type
_entity.pdbx_description
1 polymer ?
#
loop_
_entity_poly.entity_id
_entity_poly.type
_entity_poly.pdbx_seq_one_letter_code
_entity_poly.pdbx_strand_id
1 'polypeptide(L)'
;MNVLVTGANGYIGLRLIPQLLELGYSVIAMVRNKNRFPIHNFESWKQQLVVMEGDFLKPESLPATDTLPPIDAAYYLLHSMGAGKNFPEQEQSCAENFIGWLKPSPLGQVVYLGGISPHGSELSDHLESRATVARVLATGSAPLTTLRASIIVGSGSASFEIIRDLVEKLPVMSTPKWTRTKCQPIAIRNVIGYLLGVIEPTKKHHFFNGTFDIGGPQLLTYQMMLEGYAEVRGLKRFILPVPFLSPKLSAYWLYFMTATSFPLARALVSSLHIETTCEESRITELIPQELLSYQESIELALSVVAQNRVPSVWFNSLASGNVDSRHMRNIQIPEHGVLQDSRETTLAATRQEVIDAVWSLGGKTGWPSMDWAWHLRGIMDKCVGGSGIRRGRRDPKQLSTGDALDFWRVILA
;
A
#
# COMPACT_ATOMS: atom_id res chain seq x y z
N MET A 1 2.95 20.22 16.90
CA MET A 1 2.12 20.25 15.67
C MET A 1 1.08 19.15 15.74
N ASN A 2 -0.14 19.47 15.29
CA ASN A 2 -1.20 18.48 15.11
C ASN A 2 -1.25 18.09 13.63
N VAL A 3 -1.05 16.85 13.35
CA VAL A 3 -0.92 16.32 11.98
C VAL A 3 -2.05 15.34 11.69
N LEU A 4 -2.86 15.66 10.69
CA LEU A 4 -3.89 14.73 10.18
C LEU A 4 -3.28 13.79 9.15
N VAL A 5 -3.51 12.49 9.32
CA VAL A 5 -3.09 11.47 8.34
C VAL A 5 -4.32 10.74 7.83
N THR A 6 -4.73 10.98 6.58
CA THR A 6 -5.74 10.16 5.91
C THR A 6 -5.10 8.93 5.30
N GLY A 7 -5.86 7.84 5.14
CA GLY A 7 -5.26 6.56 4.73
C GLY A 7 -4.25 6.00 5.75
N ALA A 8 -4.44 6.31 7.02
CA ALA A 8 -3.54 6.03 8.13
C ALA A 8 -3.17 4.55 8.28
N ASN A 9 -4.08 3.63 7.96
CA ASN A 9 -3.84 2.18 7.96
C ASN A 9 -3.28 1.63 6.62
N GLY A 10 -2.94 2.52 5.69
CA GLY A 10 -2.31 2.17 4.41
C GLY A 10 -0.81 1.91 4.52
N TYR A 11 -0.20 1.54 3.38
CA TYR A 11 1.22 1.22 3.29
C TYR A 11 2.13 2.36 3.76
N ILE A 12 1.86 3.58 3.31
CA ILE A 12 2.62 4.78 3.69
C ILE A 12 2.24 5.24 5.10
N GLY A 13 0.94 5.32 5.42
CA GLY A 13 0.45 5.82 6.70
C GLY A 13 1.04 5.09 7.90
N LEU A 14 1.04 3.75 7.88
CA LEU A 14 1.60 2.94 8.98
C LEU A 14 3.12 3.05 9.15
N ARG A 15 3.83 3.62 8.17
CA ARG A 15 5.28 3.91 8.28
C ARG A 15 5.55 5.36 8.65
N LEU A 16 4.68 6.27 8.25
CA LEU A 16 4.79 7.69 8.54
C LEU A 16 4.41 8.02 10.00
N ILE A 17 3.31 7.44 10.49
CA ILE A 17 2.78 7.75 11.82
C ILE A 17 3.79 7.54 12.94
N PRO A 18 4.52 6.40 13.05
CA PRO A 18 5.53 6.23 14.10
C PRO A 18 6.60 7.33 14.08
N GLN A 19 7.05 7.73 12.89
CA GLN A 19 8.09 8.76 12.75
C GLN A 19 7.58 10.15 13.17
N LEU A 20 6.32 10.48 12.85
CA LEU A 20 5.67 11.72 13.32
C LEU A 20 5.58 11.75 14.86
N LEU A 21 5.20 10.62 15.47
CA LEU A 21 5.09 10.48 16.92
C LEU A 21 6.47 10.56 17.61
N GLU A 22 7.51 9.94 17.03
CA GLU A 22 8.91 10.04 17.50
C GLU A 22 9.44 11.48 17.45
N LEU A 23 8.99 12.29 16.47
CA LEU A 23 9.29 13.72 16.38
C LEU A 23 8.47 14.56 17.37
N GLY A 24 7.60 13.97 18.19
CA GLY A 24 6.79 14.64 19.19
C GLY A 24 5.53 15.32 18.65
N TYR A 25 5.08 14.99 17.43
CA TYR A 25 3.85 15.52 16.87
C TYR A 25 2.63 14.80 17.43
N SER A 26 1.51 15.50 17.54
CA SER A 26 0.21 14.88 17.82
C SER A 26 -0.42 14.44 16.49
N VAL A 27 -0.80 13.18 16.38
CA VAL A 27 -1.30 12.60 15.13
C VAL A 27 -2.79 12.27 15.23
N ILE A 28 -3.56 12.72 14.26
CA ILE A 28 -4.96 12.32 14.03
C ILE A 28 -4.95 11.33 12.86
N ALA A 29 -5.12 10.05 13.17
CA ALA A 29 -5.15 8.98 12.18
C ALA A 29 -6.59 8.75 11.71
N MET A 30 -6.93 9.19 10.49
CA MET A 30 -8.26 8.99 9.90
C MET A 30 -8.30 7.65 9.16
N VAL A 31 -9.24 6.79 9.55
CA VAL A 31 -9.44 5.46 8.99
C VAL A 31 -10.92 5.17 8.74
N ARG A 32 -11.23 4.30 7.79
CA ARG A 32 -12.62 3.88 7.51
C ARG A 32 -13.20 2.94 8.56
N ASN A 33 -12.33 2.27 9.32
CA ASN A 33 -12.73 1.35 10.40
C ASN A 33 -11.61 1.29 11.43
N LYS A 34 -11.91 1.73 12.65
CA LYS A 34 -10.95 1.78 13.77
C LYS A 34 -10.41 0.41 14.16
N ASN A 35 -11.24 -0.64 14.05
CA ASN A 35 -10.85 -2.01 14.42
C ASN A 35 -9.75 -2.57 13.49
N ARG A 36 -9.50 -1.92 12.37
CA ARG A 36 -8.45 -2.31 11.41
C ARG A 36 -7.15 -1.53 11.59
N PHE A 37 -7.14 -0.56 12.48
CA PHE A 37 -5.92 0.16 12.81
C PHE A 37 -5.19 -0.59 13.94
N PRO A 38 -3.92 -0.93 13.77
CA PRO A 38 -3.17 -1.73 14.74
C PRO A 38 -2.76 -0.88 15.97
N ILE A 39 -3.74 -0.41 16.73
CA ILE A 39 -3.54 0.53 17.85
C ILE A 39 -2.57 -0.02 18.92
N HIS A 40 -2.52 -1.34 19.07
CA HIS A 40 -1.62 -2.02 20.01
C HIS A 40 -0.12 -1.77 19.69
N ASN A 41 0.23 -1.48 18.45
CA ASN A 41 1.60 -1.12 18.08
C ASN A 41 1.98 0.31 18.52
N PHE A 42 1.03 1.09 19.01
CA PHE A 42 1.20 2.50 19.36
C PHE A 42 0.92 2.79 20.84
N GLU A 43 0.98 1.79 21.69
CA GLU A 43 0.70 1.90 23.13
C GLU A 43 1.52 3.01 23.82
N SER A 44 2.79 3.18 23.43
CA SER A 44 3.71 4.19 23.97
C SER A 44 3.28 5.63 23.63
N TRP A 45 2.43 5.83 22.60
CA TRP A 45 2.01 7.13 22.10
C TRP A 45 0.51 7.41 22.25
N LYS A 46 -0.17 6.71 23.18
CA LYS A 46 -1.63 6.87 23.40
C LYS A 46 -2.09 8.30 23.62
N GLN A 47 -1.25 9.15 24.20
CA GLN A 47 -1.59 10.56 24.44
C GLN A 47 -1.40 11.45 23.21
N GLN A 48 -0.60 11.02 22.23
CA GLN A 48 -0.27 11.78 21.04
C GLN A 48 -1.00 11.26 19.78
N LEU A 49 -1.63 10.09 19.85
CA LEU A 49 -2.32 9.45 18.74
C LEU A 49 -3.82 9.35 19.00
N VAL A 50 -4.60 10.00 18.15
CA VAL A 50 -6.06 9.88 18.13
C VAL A 50 -6.46 9.16 16.84
N VAL A 51 -7.19 8.04 16.96
CA VAL A 51 -7.73 7.32 15.79
C VAL A 51 -9.18 7.71 15.60
N MET A 52 -9.51 8.26 14.43
CA MET A 52 -10.87 8.68 14.07
C MET A 52 -11.42 7.83 12.93
N GLU A 53 -12.72 7.59 12.96
CA GLU A 53 -13.40 6.84 11.90
C GLU A 53 -14.18 7.78 10.99
N GLY A 54 -13.97 7.62 9.67
CA GLY A 54 -14.69 8.38 8.65
C GLY A 54 -14.33 7.87 7.24
N ASP A 55 -15.30 7.95 6.34
CA ASP A 55 -15.17 7.53 4.95
C ASP A 55 -15.45 8.72 4.03
N PHE A 56 -14.43 9.17 3.30
CA PHE A 56 -14.54 10.30 2.37
C PHE A 56 -15.46 10.01 1.17
N LEU A 57 -15.86 8.76 0.92
CA LEU A 57 -16.95 8.44 0.00
C LEU A 57 -18.34 8.66 0.61
N LYS A 58 -18.40 8.88 1.95
CA LYS A 58 -19.64 9.07 2.72
C LYS A 58 -19.47 10.27 3.64
N PRO A 59 -19.62 11.49 3.14
CA PRO A 59 -19.38 12.73 3.90
C PRO A 59 -20.11 12.78 5.24
N GLU A 60 -21.30 12.17 5.31
CA GLU A 60 -22.11 12.05 6.52
C GLU A 60 -21.46 11.22 7.64
N SER A 61 -20.44 10.42 7.32
CA SER A 61 -19.69 9.62 8.29
C SER A 61 -18.50 10.37 8.91
N LEU A 62 -18.16 11.54 8.34
CA LEU A 62 -17.00 12.30 8.79
C LEU A 62 -17.31 12.99 10.13
N PRO A 63 -16.34 13.01 11.07
CA PRO A 63 -16.52 13.72 12.33
C PRO A 63 -16.68 15.22 12.11
N ALA A 64 -17.40 15.89 12.99
CA ALA A 64 -17.55 17.32 12.94
C ALA A 64 -16.17 18.02 13.16
N THR A 65 -15.86 19.01 12.33
CA THR A 65 -14.53 19.67 12.35
C THR A 65 -14.29 20.55 13.57
N ASP A 66 -15.35 21.02 14.22
CA ASP A 66 -15.30 21.77 15.47
C ASP A 66 -14.83 20.93 16.68
N THR A 67 -14.91 19.60 16.56
CA THR A 67 -14.40 18.66 17.57
C THR A 67 -12.91 18.34 17.40
N LEU A 68 -12.30 18.83 16.32
CA LEU A 68 -10.89 18.59 16.03
C LEU A 68 -10.00 19.70 16.63
N PRO A 69 -8.81 19.36 17.12
CA PRO A 69 -7.82 20.37 17.41
C PRO A 69 -7.41 21.09 16.10
N PRO A 70 -6.87 22.31 16.17
CA PRO A 70 -6.30 22.98 15.00
C PRO A 70 -5.31 22.07 14.28
N ILE A 71 -5.43 21.92 12.95
CA ILE A 71 -4.59 21.04 12.14
C ILE A 71 -3.51 21.87 11.47
N ASP A 72 -2.25 21.62 11.82
CA ASP A 72 -1.11 22.33 11.24
C ASP A 72 -0.75 21.78 9.84
N ALA A 73 -0.81 20.46 9.68
CA ALA A 73 -0.58 19.81 8.38
C ALA A 73 -1.50 18.58 8.20
N ALA A 74 -1.88 18.31 6.96
CA ALA A 74 -2.69 17.16 6.61
C ALA A 74 -2.03 16.36 5.47
N TYR A 75 -1.79 15.06 5.71
CA TYR A 75 -1.37 14.12 4.67
C TYR A 75 -2.58 13.50 4.00
N TYR A 76 -2.70 13.70 2.70
CA TYR A 76 -3.68 13.01 1.87
C TYR A 76 -3.02 11.77 1.23
N LEU A 77 -3.24 10.60 1.87
CA LEU A 77 -2.66 9.32 1.44
C LEU A 77 -3.74 8.32 1.00
N LEU A 78 -4.93 8.81 0.65
CA LEU A 78 -6.01 7.96 0.15
C LEU A 78 -5.70 7.49 -1.27
N HIS A 79 -5.96 6.21 -1.53
CA HIS A 79 -5.77 5.61 -2.83
C HIS A 79 -6.66 4.38 -3.02
N SER A 80 -7.32 4.27 -4.19
CA SER A 80 -8.37 3.30 -4.46
C SER A 80 -8.09 2.35 -5.64
N MET A 81 -6.82 2.07 -5.99
CA MET A 81 -6.43 1.24 -7.15
C MET A 81 -7.14 -0.12 -7.28
N GLY A 82 -7.82 -0.62 -6.26
CA GLY A 82 -8.52 -1.91 -6.28
C GLY A 82 -10.04 -1.81 -6.35
N ALA A 83 -10.62 -0.62 -6.46
CA ALA A 83 -12.05 -0.39 -6.32
C ALA A 83 -12.90 -0.67 -7.59
N GLY A 84 -12.32 -1.25 -8.66
CA GLY A 84 -13.04 -1.57 -9.88
C GLY A 84 -12.96 -0.48 -10.95
N LYS A 85 -13.92 -0.46 -11.89
CA LYS A 85 -13.88 0.45 -13.05
C LYS A 85 -14.10 1.93 -12.72
N ASN A 86 -14.76 2.24 -11.61
CA ASN A 86 -15.12 3.61 -11.21
C ASN A 86 -14.14 4.22 -10.21
N PHE A 87 -12.89 3.72 -10.16
CA PHE A 87 -11.92 4.24 -9.20
C PHE A 87 -11.53 5.72 -9.43
N PRO A 88 -11.46 6.26 -10.69
CA PRO A 88 -11.10 7.65 -10.89
C PRO A 88 -12.14 8.62 -10.28
N GLU A 89 -13.43 8.36 -10.51
CA GLU A 89 -14.51 9.17 -9.95
C GLU A 89 -14.55 9.10 -8.43
N GLN A 90 -14.27 7.92 -7.86
CA GLN A 90 -14.18 7.74 -6.42
C GLN A 90 -13.01 8.49 -5.80
N GLU A 91 -11.83 8.46 -6.43
CA GLU A 91 -10.66 9.22 -5.97
C GLU A 91 -10.90 10.72 -6.03
N GLN A 92 -11.53 11.20 -7.11
CA GLN A 92 -11.92 12.61 -7.24
C GLN A 92 -12.92 13.01 -6.14
N SER A 93 -14.00 12.24 -5.96
CA SER A 93 -15.02 12.52 -4.92
C SER A 93 -14.42 12.51 -3.51
N CYS A 94 -13.49 11.58 -3.22
CA CYS A 94 -12.78 11.59 -1.95
C CYS A 94 -11.98 12.89 -1.73
N ALA A 95 -11.29 13.39 -2.76
CA ALA A 95 -10.52 14.61 -2.67
C ALA A 95 -11.41 15.85 -2.51
N GLU A 96 -12.53 15.92 -3.24
CA GLU A 96 -13.53 16.99 -3.11
C GLU A 96 -14.13 17.02 -1.70
N ASN A 97 -14.53 15.86 -1.18
CA ASN A 97 -15.09 15.73 0.16
C ASN A 97 -14.04 16.06 1.26
N PHE A 98 -12.77 15.71 1.05
CA PHE A 98 -11.69 16.06 1.96
C PHE A 98 -11.51 17.58 2.05
N ILE A 99 -11.44 18.28 0.92
CA ILE A 99 -11.33 19.75 0.89
C ILE A 99 -12.58 20.40 1.49
N GLY A 100 -13.78 19.91 1.13
CA GLY A 100 -15.04 20.40 1.67
C GLY A 100 -15.14 20.24 3.19
N TRP A 101 -14.72 19.11 3.70
CA TRP A 101 -14.71 18.79 5.12
C TRP A 101 -13.75 19.69 5.91
N LEU A 102 -12.57 19.98 5.40
CA LEU A 102 -11.57 20.83 6.08
C LEU A 102 -11.79 22.35 5.88
N LYS A 103 -12.69 22.75 4.97
CA LYS A 103 -12.92 24.17 4.66
C LYS A 103 -13.21 25.07 5.87
N PRO A 104 -13.95 24.61 6.92
CA PRO A 104 -14.21 25.44 8.10
C PRO A 104 -13.00 25.57 9.05
N SER A 105 -12.01 24.70 8.94
CA SER A 105 -10.87 24.63 9.86
C SER A 105 -9.65 25.34 9.30
N PRO A 106 -8.91 26.11 10.11
CA PRO A 106 -7.61 26.63 9.69
C PRO A 106 -6.67 25.44 9.48
N LEU A 107 -6.18 25.29 8.25
CA LEU A 107 -5.23 24.26 7.85
C LEU A 107 -3.96 24.92 7.33
N GLY A 108 -2.82 24.56 7.91
CA GLY A 108 -1.53 25.13 7.53
C GLY A 108 -1.04 24.64 6.17
N GLN A 109 -1.12 23.32 5.93
CA GLN A 109 -0.60 22.70 4.70
C GLN A 109 -1.32 21.38 4.39
N VAL A 110 -1.47 21.07 3.09
CA VAL A 110 -1.80 19.74 2.59
C VAL A 110 -0.58 19.13 1.91
N VAL A 111 -0.26 17.88 2.25
CA VAL A 111 0.80 17.10 1.61
C VAL A 111 0.16 15.90 0.89
N TYR A 112 0.38 15.81 -0.41
CA TYR A 112 -0.12 14.74 -1.26
C TYR A 112 1.02 13.91 -1.83
N LEU A 113 0.92 12.58 -1.75
CA LEU A 113 1.85 11.67 -2.41
C LEU A 113 1.19 11.11 -3.69
N GLY A 114 1.60 11.65 -4.82
CA GLY A 114 1.15 11.27 -6.15
C GLY A 114 2.14 10.39 -6.90
N GLY A 115 1.87 10.17 -8.20
CA GLY A 115 2.76 9.49 -9.12
C GLY A 115 3.39 10.44 -10.13
N ILE A 116 4.60 10.14 -10.62
CA ILE A 116 5.22 10.87 -11.70
C ILE A 116 4.40 10.68 -12.98
N SER A 117 4.01 11.77 -13.57
CA SER A 117 3.25 11.84 -14.82
C SER A 117 4.01 12.75 -15.77
N PRO A 118 4.68 12.23 -16.82
CA PRO A 118 5.44 13.04 -17.75
C PRO A 118 4.52 13.96 -18.56
N HIS A 119 5.01 15.17 -18.86
CA HIS A 119 4.28 16.14 -19.66
C HIS A 119 4.13 15.67 -21.12
N GLY A 120 2.92 15.83 -21.69
CA GLY A 120 2.66 15.59 -23.12
C GLY A 120 2.50 14.14 -23.56
N SER A 121 2.50 13.17 -22.67
CA SER A 121 2.17 11.77 -22.98
C SER A 121 0.71 11.44 -22.68
N GLU A 122 0.13 10.50 -23.42
CA GLU A 122 -1.15 9.89 -23.01
C GLU A 122 -0.93 9.15 -21.68
N LEU A 123 -1.59 9.63 -20.66
CA LEU A 123 -1.53 9.03 -19.32
C LEU A 123 -2.42 7.80 -19.26
N SER A 124 -2.04 6.82 -18.46
CA SER A 124 -2.96 5.75 -18.08
C SER A 124 -4.05 6.30 -17.14
N ASP A 125 -5.23 5.67 -17.13
CA ASP A 125 -6.34 6.03 -16.24
C ASP A 125 -5.88 6.24 -14.79
N HIS A 126 -4.91 5.45 -14.37
CA HIS A 126 -4.31 5.53 -13.03
C HIS A 126 -3.49 6.81 -12.81
N LEU A 127 -2.61 7.17 -13.74
CA LEU A 127 -1.79 8.39 -13.62
C LEU A 127 -2.64 9.64 -13.81
N GLU A 128 -3.66 9.59 -14.67
CA GLU A 128 -4.61 10.68 -14.86
C GLU A 128 -5.46 10.93 -13.60
N SER A 129 -5.95 9.86 -12.96
CA SER A 129 -6.64 9.96 -11.67
C SER A 129 -5.77 10.64 -10.63
N ARG A 130 -4.48 10.29 -10.53
CA ARG A 130 -3.52 10.93 -9.62
C ARG A 130 -3.35 12.43 -9.89
N ALA A 131 -3.23 12.80 -11.16
CA ALA A 131 -3.14 14.21 -11.57
C ALA A 131 -4.43 14.96 -11.27
N THR A 132 -5.59 14.33 -11.44
CA THR A 132 -6.90 14.89 -11.10
C THR A 132 -7.03 15.15 -9.61
N VAL A 133 -6.65 14.19 -8.76
CA VAL A 133 -6.63 14.37 -7.30
C VAL A 133 -5.76 15.56 -6.91
N ALA A 134 -4.55 15.68 -7.48
CA ALA A 134 -3.69 16.85 -7.20
C ALA A 134 -4.36 18.18 -7.58
N ARG A 135 -5.04 18.24 -8.74
CA ARG A 135 -5.78 19.43 -9.18
C ARG A 135 -6.93 19.78 -8.23
N VAL A 136 -7.68 18.79 -7.78
CA VAL A 136 -8.77 18.97 -6.81
C VAL A 136 -8.22 19.47 -5.49
N LEU A 137 -7.18 18.86 -4.94
CA LEU A 137 -6.57 19.28 -3.68
C LEU A 137 -6.03 20.71 -3.75
N ALA A 138 -5.53 21.16 -4.93
CA ALA A 138 -5.06 22.53 -5.15
C ALA A 138 -6.18 23.58 -5.13
N THR A 139 -7.45 23.20 -5.19
CA THR A 139 -8.59 24.14 -5.04
C THR A 139 -8.88 24.51 -3.59
N GLY A 140 -8.25 23.80 -2.64
CA GLY A 140 -8.34 24.11 -1.21
C GLY A 140 -7.67 25.44 -0.84
N SER A 141 -8.00 25.97 0.34
CA SER A 141 -7.42 27.22 0.85
C SER A 141 -5.99 27.09 1.38
N ALA A 142 -5.58 25.89 1.77
CA ALA A 142 -4.26 25.61 2.30
C ALA A 142 -3.22 25.38 1.20
N PRO A 143 -1.95 25.78 1.40
CA PRO A 143 -0.86 25.44 0.50
C PRO A 143 -0.78 23.93 0.26
N LEU A 144 -0.61 23.52 -1.00
CA LEU A 144 -0.48 22.11 -1.39
C LEU A 144 0.96 21.79 -1.76
N THR A 145 1.53 20.81 -1.08
CA THR A 145 2.77 20.14 -1.50
C THR A 145 2.45 18.81 -2.14
N THR A 146 2.74 18.66 -3.42
CA THR A 146 2.61 17.39 -4.12
C THR A 146 3.97 16.75 -4.31
N LEU A 147 4.21 15.59 -3.70
CA LEU A 147 5.38 14.75 -3.95
C LEU A 147 4.99 13.69 -4.97
N ARG A 148 5.67 13.65 -6.14
CA ARG A 148 5.42 12.64 -7.17
C ARG A 148 6.52 11.59 -7.14
N ALA A 149 6.16 10.36 -6.85
CA ALA A 149 7.09 9.22 -6.84
C ALA A 149 6.88 8.33 -8.06
N SER A 150 7.96 7.70 -8.53
CA SER A 150 7.89 6.61 -9.49
C SER A 150 7.55 5.30 -8.74
N ILE A 151 8.47 4.39 -8.64
CA ILE A 151 8.31 3.08 -8.00
C ILE A 151 8.85 3.14 -6.58
N ILE A 152 7.99 2.93 -5.60
CA ILE A 152 8.41 2.88 -4.19
C ILE A 152 8.83 1.46 -3.84
N VAL A 153 10.10 1.31 -3.45
CA VAL A 153 10.71 0.03 -3.08
C VAL A 153 10.77 -0.12 -1.57
N GLY A 154 10.21 -1.21 -1.07
CA GLY A 154 10.24 -1.54 0.35
C GLY A 154 9.37 -2.75 0.66
N SER A 155 9.61 -3.38 1.80
CA SER A 155 8.87 -4.58 2.24
C SER A 155 7.38 -4.33 2.26
N GLY A 156 6.61 -5.18 1.58
CA GLY A 156 5.15 -5.07 1.49
C GLY A 156 4.63 -4.03 0.49
N SER A 157 5.47 -3.31 -0.27
CA SER A 157 5.00 -2.49 -1.38
C SER A 157 4.57 -3.36 -2.57
N ALA A 158 3.62 -2.88 -3.36
CA ALA A 158 3.13 -3.63 -4.52
C ALA A 158 4.27 -3.98 -5.49
N SER A 159 5.10 -3.01 -5.82
CA SER A 159 6.21 -3.16 -6.77
C SER A 159 7.25 -4.16 -6.27
N PHE A 160 7.65 -4.07 -4.99
CA PHE A 160 8.61 -4.99 -4.41
C PHE A 160 8.06 -6.43 -4.36
N GLU A 161 6.80 -6.61 -3.94
CA GLU A 161 6.18 -7.93 -3.85
C GLU A 161 6.02 -8.60 -5.23
N ILE A 162 5.69 -7.81 -6.25
CA ILE A 162 5.60 -8.31 -7.64
C ILE A 162 6.96 -8.73 -8.15
N ILE A 163 7.99 -7.89 -7.99
CA ILE A 163 9.35 -8.22 -8.40
C ILE A 163 9.86 -9.46 -7.68
N ARG A 164 9.65 -9.53 -6.36
CA ARG A 164 9.99 -10.70 -5.56
C ARG A 164 9.31 -11.95 -6.08
N ASP A 165 8.00 -11.91 -6.27
CA ASP A 165 7.22 -13.07 -6.75
C ASP A 165 7.70 -13.57 -8.11
N LEU A 166 7.98 -12.66 -9.04
CA LEU A 166 8.47 -13.01 -10.37
C LEU A 166 9.86 -13.64 -10.30
N VAL A 167 10.79 -12.98 -9.61
CA VAL A 167 12.19 -13.43 -9.58
C VAL A 167 12.36 -14.72 -8.74
N GLU A 168 11.66 -14.84 -7.62
CA GLU A 168 11.78 -16.05 -6.77
C GLU A 168 11.16 -17.28 -7.45
N LYS A 169 10.06 -17.11 -8.20
CA LYS A 169 9.30 -18.24 -8.77
C LYS A 169 9.75 -18.64 -10.17
N LEU A 170 10.30 -17.72 -10.96
CA LEU A 170 10.58 -17.95 -12.37
C LEU A 170 12.09 -17.96 -12.67
N PRO A 171 12.71 -19.14 -12.90
CA PRO A 171 14.09 -19.21 -13.34
C PRO A 171 14.31 -18.69 -14.77
N VAL A 172 13.28 -18.79 -15.61
CA VAL A 172 13.25 -18.24 -16.97
C VAL A 172 12.02 -17.35 -17.10
N MET A 173 12.20 -16.12 -17.54
CA MET A 173 11.13 -15.14 -17.70
C MET A 173 11.09 -14.67 -19.16
N SER A 174 9.93 -14.79 -19.79
CA SER A 174 9.64 -14.07 -21.04
C SER A 174 9.04 -12.71 -20.68
N THR A 175 9.71 -11.64 -21.07
CA THR A 175 9.30 -10.28 -20.70
C THR A 175 8.80 -9.47 -21.89
N PRO A 176 7.75 -8.66 -21.74
CA PRO A 176 7.26 -7.77 -22.80
C PRO A 176 8.23 -6.61 -23.06
N LYS A 177 8.02 -5.90 -24.18
CA LYS A 177 8.84 -4.72 -24.52
C LYS A 177 8.86 -3.63 -23.46
N TRP A 178 7.76 -3.45 -22.71
CA TRP A 178 7.67 -2.43 -21.66
C TRP A 178 8.65 -2.63 -20.50
N THR A 179 9.24 -3.83 -20.34
CA THR A 179 10.30 -4.02 -19.33
C THR A 179 11.56 -3.18 -19.59
N ARG A 180 11.68 -2.57 -20.77
CA ARG A 180 12.75 -1.63 -21.15
C ARG A 180 12.40 -0.17 -20.86
N THR A 181 11.17 0.12 -20.43
CA THR A 181 10.77 1.48 -20.02
C THR A 181 11.58 1.92 -18.82
N LYS A 182 12.02 3.17 -18.82
CA LYS A 182 12.82 3.75 -17.75
C LYS A 182 11.93 4.20 -16.60
N CYS A 183 12.43 4.00 -15.41
CA CYS A 183 11.84 4.46 -14.16
C CYS A 183 12.95 4.88 -13.18
N GLN A 184 12.57 5.62 -12.16
CA GLN A 184 13.51 6.05 -11.12
C GLN A 184 12.99 5.58 -9.75
N PRO A 185 13.27 4.32 -9.37
CA PRO A 185 12.78 3.75 -8.12
C PRO A 185 13.34 4.48 -6.90
N ILE A 186 12.53 4.59 -5.85
CA ILE A 186 12.91 5.25 -4.61
C ILE A 186 12.62 4.34 -3.41
N ALA A 187 13.54 4.30 -2.44
CA ALA A 187 13.35 3.58 -1.18
C ALA A 187 12.19 4.17 -0.36
N ILE A 188 11.37 3.33 0.24
CA ILE A 188 10.31 3.78 1.16
C ILE A 188 10.87 4.66 2.29
N ARG A 189 12.08 4.38 2.77
CA ARG A 189 12.77 5.19 3.79
C ARG A 189 12.95 6.63 3.32
N ASN A 190 13.38 6.83 2.08
CA ASN A 190 13.58 8.16 1.50
C ASN A 190 12.24 8.87 1.23
N VAL A 191 11.20 8.13 0.82
CA VAL A 191 9.83 8.70 0.69
C VAL A 191 9.35 9.25 2.04
N ILE A 192 9.51 8.48 3.12
CA ILE A 192 9.14 8.94 4.46
C ILE A 192 9.98 10.16 4.88
N GLY A 193 11.28 10.15 4.58
CA GLY A 193 12.15 11.30 4.83
C GLY A 193 11.67 12.58 4.15
N TYR A 194 11.26 12.51 2.88
CA TYR A 194 10.67 13.66 2.17
C TYR A 194 9.33 14.08 2.75
N LEU A 195 8.45 13.12 3.07
CA LEU A 195 7.16 13.43 3.70
C LEU A 195 7.35 14.18 5.04
N LEU A 196 8.31 13.78 5.86
CA LEU A 196 8.62 14.47 7.11
C LEU A 196 9.25 15.85 6.86
N GLY A 197 10.19 15.93 5.94
CA GLY A 197 10.94 17.15 5.67
C GLY A 197 10.08 18.30 5.11
N VAL A 198 8.99 18.01 4.40
CA VAL A 198 8.10 19.06 3.86
C VAL A 198 7.22 19.74 4.91
N ILE A 199 7.06 19.15 6.11
CA ILE A 199 6.30 19.76 7.22
C ILE A 199 7.19 20.22 8.37
N GLU A 200 8.52 20.13 8.25
CA GLU A 200 9.45 20.47 9.33
C GLU A 200 9.44 21.96 9.66
N PRO A 201 9.11 22.36 10.92
CA PRO A 201 8.90 23.78 11.27
C PRO A 201 10.18 24.62 11.27
N THR A 202 11.37 23.99 11.35
CA THR A 202 12.67 24.68 11.46
C THR A 202 13.11 25.36 10.16
N LYS A 203 12.53 24.96 9.03
CA LYS A 203 12.76 25.62 7.73
C LYS A 203 11.85 26.83 7.61
N LYS A 204 12.24 27.92 8.29
CA LYS A 204 11.63 29.27 8.37
C LYS A 204 10.52 29.54 7.35
N HIS A 205 9.27 29.54 7.84
CA HIS A 205 8.12 30.33 7.42
C HIS A 205 7.49 30.12 6.04
N HIS A 206 7.91 29.18 5.23
CA HIS A 206 7.18 28.88 4.01
C HIS A 206 6.88 27.39 3.95
N PHE A 207 5.62 27.05 4.15
CA PHE A 207 5.14 25.73 3.73
C PHE A 207 5.55 25.51 2.28
N PHE A 208 6.11 24.36 2.00
CA PHE A 208 6.42 23.99 0.63
C PHE A 208 5.10 24.04 -0.15
N ASN A 209 5.03 24.88 -1.17
CA ASN A 209 3.87 24.95 -2.06
C ASN A 209 4.34 24.63 -3.48
N GLY A 210 3.78 23.58 -4.07
CA GLY A 210 4.14 23.16 -5.41
C GLY A 210 4.30 21.67 -5.56
N THR A 211 4.75 21.27 -6.75
CA THR A 211 4.95 19.89 -7.12
C THR A 211 6.44 19.59 -7.21
N PHE A 212 6.85 18.47 -6.61
CA PHE A 212 8.24 18.01 -6.56
C PHE A 212 8.31 16.54 -6.91
N ASP A 213 9.25 16.19 -7.79
CA ASP A 213 9.55 14.80 -8.10
C ASP A 213 10.49 14.21 -7.08
N ILE A 214 10.20 13.00 -6.62
CA ILE A 214 11.03 12.25 -5.69
C ILE A 214 11.43 10.93 -6.31
N GLY A 215 12.72 10.73 -6.50
CA GLY A 215 13.34 9.53 -7.07
C GLY A 215 14.57 9.11 -6.31
N GLY A 216 14.98 7.87 -6.50
CA GLY A 216 16.27 7.38 -6.01
C GLY A 216 17.42 7.87 -6.91
N PRO A 217 18.67 7.46 -6.58
CA PRO A 217 19.85 7.94 -7.29
C PRO A 217 20.04 7.31 -8.69
N GLN A 218 19.28 6.26 -9.02
CA GLN A 218 19.50 5.46 -10.22
C GLN A 218 18.31 5.51 -11.18
N LEU A 219 18.60 5.68 -12.47
CA LEU A 219 17.66 5.47 -13.56
C LEU A 219 17.77 4.02 -14.01
N LEU A 220 16.69 3.26 -13.86
CA LEU A 220 16.65 1.83 -14.18
C LEU A 220 15.53 1.53 -15.18
N THR A 221 15.64 0.40 -15.85
CA THR A 221 14.50 -0.23 -16.53
C THR A 221 13.86 -1.28 -15.62
N TYR A 222 12.63 -1.67 -15.91
CA TYR A 222 11.99 -2.77 -15.14
C TYR A 222 12.80 -4.07 -15.26
N GLN A 223 13.44 -4.33 -16.40
CA GLN A 223 14.34 -5.46 -16.58
C GLN A 223 15.53 -5.38 -15.61
N MET A 224 16.21 -4.22 -15.55
CA MET A 224 17.34 -4.00 -14.62
C MET A 224 16.89 -4.16 -13.16
N MET A 225 15.65 -3.81 -12.83
CA MET A 225 15.11 -4.03 -11.48
C MET A 225 14.93 -5.53 -11.17
N LEU A 226 14.46 -6.33 -12.12
CA LEU A 226 14.37 -7.80 -11.96
C LEU A 226 15.76 -8.43 -11.82
N GLU A 227 16.71 -8.00 -12.62
CA GLU A 227 18.11 -8.45 -12.58
C GLU A 227 18.78 -8.06 -11.27
N GLY A 228 18.64 -6.81 -10.82
CA GLY A 228 19.19 -6.32 -9.56
C GLY A 228 18.61 -7.04 -8.33
N TYR A 229 17.32 -7.38 -8.35
CA TYR A 229 16.74 -8.23 -7.31
C TYR A 229 17.37 -9.64 -7.32
N ALA A 230 17.52 -10.24 -8.51
CA ALA A 230 18.13 -11.56 -8.66
C ALA A 230 19.57 -11.56 -8.14
N GLU A 231 20.34 -10.51 -8.43
CA GLU A 231 21.71 -10.33 -7.97
C GLU A 231 21.82 -10.29 -6.42
N VAL A 232 21.02 -9.45 -5.78
CA VAL A 232 20.96 -9.36 -4.30
C VAL A 232 20.60 -10.71 -3.68
N ARG A 233 19.75 -11.50 -4.33
CA ARG A 233 19.36 -12.82 -3.86
C ARG A 233 20.32 -13.95 -4.26
N GLY A 234 21.35 -13.67 -5.03
CA GLY A 234 22.26 -14.69 -5.58
C GLY A 234 21.59 -15.66 -6.54
N LEU A 235 20.52 -15.25 -7.21
CA LEU A 235 19.70 -16.10 -8.07
C LEU A 235 20.08 -15.90 -9.54
N LYS A 236 20.37 -16.99 -10.27
CA LYS A 236 20.57 -16.93 -11.72
C LYS A 236 19.22 -16.95 -12.44
N ARG A 237 18.93 -15.89 -13.20
CA ARG A 237 17.67 -15.73 -13.94
C ARG A 237 17.95 -15.43 -15.40
N PHE A 238 17.17 -16.05 -16.28
CA PHE A 238 17.24 -15.81 -17.72
C PHE A 238 16.02 -14.98 -18.13
N ILE A 239 16.26 -13.74 -18.54
CA ILE A 239 15.21 -12.81 -18.96
C ILE A 239 15.26 -12.67 -20.48
N LEU A 240 14.23 -13.16 -21.16
CA LEU A 240 14.11 -13.16 -22.61
C LEU A 240 13.05 -12.14 -23.05
N PRO A 241 13.43 -11.05 -23.72
CA PRO A 241 12.44 -10.09 -24.22
C PRO A 241 11.67 -10.69 -25.40
N VAL A 242 10.33 -10.76 -25.27
CA VAL A 242 9.43 -11.27 -26.31
C VAL A 242 8.66 -10.11 -26.93
N PRO A 243 8.79 -9.85 -28.24
CA PRO A 243 8.21 -8.67 -28.88
C PRO A 243 6.68 -8.69 -29.04
N PHE A 244 6.03 -9.84 -28.89
CA PHE A 244 4.62 -10.06 -29.27
C PHE A 244 3.63 -10.08 -28.10
N LEU A 245 4.06 -9.81 -26.85
CA LEU A 245 3.16 -9.80 -25.71
C LEU A 245 2.34 -8.50 -25.68
N SER A 246 1.04 -8.60 -25.97
CA SER A 246 0.11 -7.48 -25.82
C SER A 246 -0.05 -7.07 -24.35
N PRO A 247 -0.43 -5.80 -24.04
CA PRO A 247 -0.68 -5.37 -22.66
C PRO A 247 -1.71 -6.25 -21.93
N LYS A 248 -2.75 -6.71 -22.64
CA LYS A 248 -3.78 -7.59 -22.08
C LYS A 248 -3.21 -8.96 -21.70
N LEU A 249 -2.40 -9.56 -22.56
CA LEU A 249 -1.75 -10.84 -22.28
C LEU A 249 -0.72 -10.70 -21.15
N SER A 250 0.00 -9.59 -21.10
CA SER A 250 0.92 -9.28 -20.01
C SER A 250 0.21 -9.13 -18.67
N ALA A 251 -0.99 -8.52 -18.63
CA ALA A 251 -1.78 -8.42 -17.41
C ALA A 251 -2.27 -9.78 -16.91
N TYR A 252 -2.69 -10.67 -17.81
CA TYR A 252 -3.03 -12.05 -17.45
C TYR A 252 -1.81 -12.82 -16.93
N TRP A 253 -0.66 -12.68 -17.60
CA TRP A 253 0.58 -13.31 -17.15
C TRP A 253 0.98 -12.85 -15.75
N LEU A 254 0.97 -11.53 -15.49
CA LEU A 254 1.27 -10.97 -14.18
C LEU A 254 0.28 -11.47 -13.10
N TYR A 255 -1.01 -11.51 -13.43
CA TYR A 255 -2.06 -12.02 -12.56
C TYR A 255 -1.84 -13.49 -12.17
N PHE A 256 -1.44 -14.36 -13.11
CA PHE A 256 -1.19 -15.77 -12.82
C PHE A 256 0.10 -15.97 -12.02
N MET A 257 1.14 -15.20 -12.30
CA MET A 257 2.45 -15.39 -11.68
C MET A 257 2.59 -14.76 -10.31
N THR A 258 1.80 -13.76 -9.99
CA THR A 258 1.91 -12.98 -8.75
C THR A 258 0.65 -13.06 -7.89
N ALA A 259 0.72 -12.63 -6.65
CA ALA A 259 -0.43 -12.53 -5.75
C ALA A 259 -1.33 -11.31 -6.03
N THR A 260 -1.22 -10.68 -7.21
CA THR A 260 -2.03 -9.52 -7.58
C THR A 260 -3.43 -9.93 -8.05
N SER A 261 -4.41 -9.03 -7.90
CA SER A 261 -5.71 -9.18 -8.56
C SER A 261 -5.62 -8.77 -10.03
N PHE A 262 -6.49 -9.33 -10.89
CA PHE A 262 -6.49 -8.96 -12.31
C PHE A 262 -6.73 -7.46 -12.59
N PRO A 263 -7.68 -6.77 -11.90
CA PRO A 263 -7.84 -5.32 -12.08
C PRO A 263 -6.57 -4.54 -11.78
N LEU A 264 -5.85 -4.91 -10.71
CA LEU A 264 -4.59 -4.27 -10.37
C LEU A 264 -3.48 -4.59 -11.36
N ALA A 265 -3.31 -5.86 -11.76
CA ALA A 265 -2.34 -6.25 -12.76
C ALA A 265 -2.55 -5.48 -14.07
N ARG A 266 -3.82 -5.29 -14.48
CA ARG A 266 -4.19 -4.50 -15.65
C ARG A 266 -3.82 -3.02 -15.49
N ALA A 267 -4.18 -2.40 -14.36
CA ALA A 267 -3.86 -1.00 -14.07
C ALA A 267 -2.35 -0.76 -14.04
N LEU A 268 -1.58 -1.65 -13.44
CA LEU A 268 -0.12 -1.57 -13.41
C LEU A 268 0.47 -1.71 -14.82
N VAL A 269 0.10 -2.76 -15.57
CA VAL A 269 0.64 -2.99 -16.92
C VAL A 269 0.31 -1.83 -17.87
N SER A 270 -0.87 -1.20 -17.74
CA SER A 270 -1.22 -0.02 -18.54
C SER A 270 -0.33 1.19 -18.25
N SER A 271 0.31 1.26 -17.10
CA SER A 271 1.22 2.34 -16.73
C SER A 271 2.70 2.03 -17.01
N LEU A 272 3.07 0.74 -17.16
CA LEU A 272 4.47 0.32 -17.30
C LEU A 272 5.15 0.72 -18.63
N HIS A 273 4.39 1.16 -19.62
CA HIS A 273 4.95 1.67 -20.87
C HIS A 273 5.27 3.17 -20.82
N ILE A 274 4.90 3.85 -19.75
CA ILE A 274 5.15 5.27 -19.52
C ILE A 274 6.44 5.43 -18.72
N GLU A 275 7.37 6.24 -19.21
CA GLU A 275 8.59 6.56 -18.46
C GLU A 275 8.25 7.39 -17.22
N THR A 276 8.75 6.97 -16.06
CA THR A 276 8.50 7.64 -14.78
C THR A 276 9.83 8.04 -14.13
N THR A 277 10.50 8.98 -14.76
CA THR A 277 11.76 9.57 -14.30
C THR A 277 11.50 10.97 -13.76
N CYS A 278 12.27 11.42 -12.77
CA CYS A 278 12.17 12.77 -12.24
C CYS A 278 12.55 13.78 -13.31
N GLU A 279 11.71 14.77 -13.55
CA GLU A 279 11.97 15.88 -14.46
C GLU A 279 12.76 16.99 -13.77
N GLU A 280 12.76 17.00 -12.43
CA GLU A 280 13.44 18.00 -11.63
C GLU A 280 13.97 17.42 -10.32
N SER A 281 14.95 18.06 -9.69
CA SER A 281 15.63 17.59 -8.48
C SER A 281 15.63 18.60 -7.33
N ARG A 282 14.85 19.68 -7.43
CA ARG A 282 14.82 20.76 -6.41
C ARG A 282 14.57 20.27 -5.00
N ILE A 283 13.80 19.20 -4.85
CA ILE A 283 13.50 18.62 -3.54
C ILE A 283 14.77 18.11 -2.82
N THR A 284 15.76 17.63 -3.54
CA THR A 284 17.01 17.13 -2.96
C THR A 284 17.87 18.25 -2.34
N GLU A 285 17.76 19.46 -2.89
CA GLU A 285 18.42 20.65 -2.35
C GLU A 285 17.67 21.21 -1.13
N LEU A 286 16.34 21.17 -1.19
CA LEU A 286 15.47 21.68 -0.13
C LEU A 286 15.44 20.77 1.10
N ILE A 287 15.48 19.44 0.87
CA ILE A 287 15.46 18.41 1.91
C ILE A 287 16.59 17.43 1.62
N PRO A 288 17.83 17.80 1.96
CA PRO A 288 18.98 16.91 1.74
C PRO A 288 18.86 15.64 2.57
N GLN A 289 19.01 14.49 1.92
CA GLN A 289 19.07 13.19 2.55
C GLN A 289 19.92 12.23 1.72
N GLU A 290 20.49 11.24 2.37
CA GLU A 290 21.18 10.15 1.69
C GLU A 290 20.14 9.25 1.00
N LEU A 291 20.20 9.18 -0.33
CA LEU A 291 19.32 8.35 -1.12
C LEU A 291 19.89 6.95 -1.24
N LEU A 292 19.13 5.96 -0.81
CA LEU A 292 19.49 4.56 -0.95
C LEU A 292 19.44 4.13 -2.43
N SER A 293 20.46 3.39 -2.86
CA SER A 293 20.47 2.71 -4.15
C SER A 293 19.34 1.67 -4.24
N TYR A 294 19.08 1.18 -5.43
CA TYR A 294 18.06 0.14 -5.62
C TYR A 294 18.44 -1.16 -4.88
N GLN A 295 19.72 -1.56 -4.94
CA GLN A 295 20.22 -2.75 -4.25
C GLN A 295 20.06 -2.62 -2.73
N GLU A 296 20.52 -1.52 -2.14
CA GLU A 296 20.37 -1.26 -0.71
C GLU A 296 18.88 -1.24 -0.28
N SER A 297 18.01 -0.70 -1.14
CA SER A 297 16.56 -0.71 -0.89
C SER A 297 15.98 -2.12 -0.83
N ILE A 298 16.47 -3.03 -1.69
CA ILE A 298 16.07 -4.45 -1.68
C ILE A 298 16.62 -5.17 -0.45
N GLU A 299 17.91 -4.98 -0.14
CA GLU A 299 18.54 -5.59 1.04
C GLU A 299 17.80 -5.21 2.32
N LEU A 300 17.49 -3.92 2.47
CA LEU A 300 16.70 -3.42 3.59
C LEU A 300 15.29 -4.03 3.62
N ALA A 301 14.62 -4.11 2.48
CA ALA A 301 13.29 -4.70 2.39
C ALA A 301 13.30 -6.20 2.77
N LEU A 302 14.31 -6.94 2.31
CA LEU A 302 14.48 -8.36 2.63
C LEU A 302 14.81 -8.58 4.10
N SER A 303 15.63 -7.72 4.72
CA SER A 303 15.95 -7.80 6.14
C SER A 303 14.72 -7.62 7.02
N VAL A 304 13.84 -6.67 6.68
CA VAL A 304 12.55 -6.46 7.37
C VAL A 304 11.62 -7.66 7.22
N VAL A 305 11.58 -8.27 6.02
CA VAL A 305 10.82 -9.51 5.78
C VAL A 305 11.40 -10.68 6.59
N ALA A 306 12.71 -10.82 6.63
CA ALA A 306 13.37 -11.90 7.39
C ALA A 306 13.15 -11.78 8.91
N GLN A 307 13.03 -10.55 9.42
CA GLN A 307 12.73 -10.27 10.82
C GLN A 307 11.22 -10.36 11.15
N ASN A 308 10.37 -10.67 10.18
CA ASN A 308 8.90 -10.68 10.32
C ASN A 308 8.31 -9.35 10.85
N ARG A 309 8.97 -8.23 10.56
CA ARG A 309 8.60 -6.89 11.05
C ARG A 309 7.91 -6.01 10.00
N VAL A 310 7.28 -6.62 9.00
CA VAL A 310 6.58 -5.85 7.94
C VAL A 310 5.34 -5.16 8.53
N PRO A 311 5.30 -3.83 8.66
CA PRO A 311 4.19 -3.13 9.32
C PRO A 311 2.87 -3.26 8.57
N SER A 312 2.93 -3.33 7.24
CA SER A 312 1.76 -3.44 6.38
C SER A 312 2.14 -4.00 5.00
N VAL A 313 1.21 -4.65 4.36
CA VAL A 313 1.33 -5.12 2.98
C VAL A 313 0.25 -4.44 2.15
N TRP A 314 0.58 -3.98 0.95
CA TRP A 314 -0.30 -3.18 0.09
C TRP A 314 -1.65 -3.84 -0.18
N PHE A 315 -1.70 -5.17 -0.35
CA PHE A 315 -2.95 -5.87 -0.63
C PHE A 315 -3.91 -5.92 0.58
N ASN A 316 -3.43 -5.70 1.80
CA ASN A 316 -4.31 -5.55 2.97
C ASN A 316 -5.13 -4.26 2.89
N SER A 317 -4.59 -3.20 2.30
CA SER A 317 -5.33 -1.95 2.07
C SER A 317 -6.34 -2.07 0.94
N LEU A 318 -5.98 -2.75 -0.17
CA LEU A 318 -6.86 -2.95 -1.32
C LEU A 318 -8.05 -3.88 -1.02
N ALA A 319 -7.79 -4.91 -0.21
CA ALA A 319 -8.84 -5.81 0.25
C ALA A 319 -9.92 -5.10 1.10
N SER A 320 -9.69 -3.86 1.51
CA SER A 320 -10.64 -3.08 2.34
C SER A 320 -11.78 -2.43 1.55
N GLY A 321 -11.64 -2.27 0.23
CA GLY A 321 -12.64 -1.57 -0.59
C GLY A 321 -13.97 -2.31 -0.80
N ASN A 322 -13.97 -3.64 -0.72
CA ASN A 322 -15.14 -4.45 -1.10
C ASN A 322 -15.91 -5.08 0.07
N VAL A 323 -15.50 -4.86 1.31
CA VAL A 323 -16.27 -5.37 2.46
C VAL A 323 -16.99 -4.21 3.10
N ASP A 324 -18.28 -4.08 2.81
CA ASP A 324 -19.16 -3.13 3.50
C ASP A 324 -19.13 -3.45 5.00
N SER A 325 -18.68 -2.48 5.80
CA SER A 325 -18.63 -2.60 7.26
C SER A 325 -20.01 -2.94 7.88
N ARG A 326 -21.10 -2.61 7.17
CA ARG A 326 -22.46 -2.98 7.54
C ARG A 326 -22.69 -4.49 7.48
N HIS A 327 -22.05 -5.19 6.52
CA HIS A 327 -22.12 -6.65 6.45
C HIS A 327 -21.31 -7.31 7.57
N MET A 328 -20.26 -6.69 8.07
CA MET A 328 -19.51 -7.22 9.22
C MET A 328 -20.28 -7.14 10.53
N ARG A 329 -21.10 -6.10 10.73
CA ARG A 329 -21.99 -5.98 11.90
C ARG A 329 -23.17 -6.94 11.87
N ASN A 330 -23.54 -7.40 10.67
CA ASN A 330 -24.70 -8.25 10.41
C ASN A 330 -24.32 -9.69 10.03
N ILE A 331 -23.06 -10.10 10.21
CA ILE A 331 -22.72 -11.53 10.14
C ILE A 331 -23.34 -12.17 11.39
N GLN A 332 -24.63 -12.48 11.28
CA GLN A 332 -25.27 -13.42 12.19
C GLN A 332 -24.72 -14.79 11.84
N ILE A 333 -24.08 -15.44 12.79
CA ILE A 333 -23.82 -16.87 12.69
C ILE A 333 -25.20 -17.52 12.59
N PRO A 334 -25.55 -18.17 11.46
CA PRO A 334 -26.88 -18.74 11.32
C PRO A 334 -27.07 -19.81 12.40
N GLU A 335 -28.06 -19.64 13.24
CA GLU A 335 -28.35 -20.60 14.33
C GLU A 335 -29.14 -21.82 13.82
N HIS A 336 -29.77 -21.73 12.64
CA HIS A 336 -30.62 -22.78 12.08
C HIS A 336 -30.30 -23.04 10.61
N GLY A 337 -30.29 -24.32 10.22
CA GLY A 337 -30.11 -24.75 8.84
C GLY A 337 -28.67 -24.73 8.32
N VAL A 338 -27.67 -24.66 9.18
CA VAL A 338 -26.26 -24.69 8.83
C VAL A 338 -25.64 -26.00 9.24
N LEU A 339 -24.76 -26.53 8.36
CA LEU A 339 -23.91 -27.67 8.73
C LEU A 339 -22.95 -27.22 9.82
N GLN A 340 -23.06 -27.83 11.00
CA GLN A 340 -22.20 -27.59 12.13
C GLN A 340 -21.33 -28.83 12.39
N ASP A 341 -20.02 -28.68 12.46
CA ASP A 341 -19.07 -29.70 12.91
C ASP A 341 -18.41 -29.18 14.19
N SER A 342 -18.70 -29.81 15.32
CA SER A 342 -18.11 -29.49 16.63
C SER A 342 -17.35 -30.69 17.12
N ARG A 343 -16.05 -30.53 17.38
CA ARG A 343 -15.18 -31.59 17.88
C ARG A 343 -14.39 -31.08 19.06
N GLU A 344 -14.31 -31.92 20.07
CA GLU A 344 -13.52 -31.64 21.27
C GLU A 344 -12.43 -32.69 21.42
N THR A 345 -11.24 -32.27 21.80
CA THR A 345 -10.12 -33.15 22.11
C THR A 345 -9.28 -32.56 23.24
N THR A 346 -8.67 -33.43 24.02
CA THR A 346 -7.74 -33.03 25.07
C THR A 346 -6.33 -33.20 24.55
N LEU A 347 -5.54 -32.14 24.64
CA LEU A 347 -4.15 -32.11 24.18
C LEU A 347 -3.20 -31.95 25.37
N ALA A 348 -2.06 -32.63 25.33
CA ALA A 348 -0.95 -32.43 26.27
C ALA A 348 -0.11 -31.21 25.84
N ALA A 349 -0.74 -30.04 25.78
CA ALA A 349 -0.13 -28.78 25.36
C ALA A 349 -0.68 -27.61 26.19
N THR A 350 0.09 -26.57 26.34
CA THR A 350 -0.35 -25.34 26.97
C THR A 350 -1.32 -24.56 26.07
N ARG A 351 -2.17 -23.72 26.67
CA ARG A 351 -3.07 -22.83 25.91
C ARG A 351 -2.33 -22.01 24.88
N GLN A 352 -1.14 -21.52 25.20
CA GLN A 352 -0.34 -20.68 24.30
C GLN A 352 0.17 -21.48 23.10
N GLU A 353 0.65 -22.69 23.30
CA GLU A 353 1.10 -23.56 22.19
C GLU A 353 -0.05 -23.87 21.22
N VAL A 354 -1.26 -24.08 21.72
CA VAL A 354 -2.44 -24.31 20.89
C VAL A 354 -2.79 -23.04 20.10
N ILE A 355 -2.78 -21.88 20.73
CA ILE A 355 -3.02 -20.60 20.07
C ILE A 355 -1.97 -20.35 18.99
N ASP A 356 -0.69 -20.54 19.28
CA ASP A 356 0.42 -20.34 18.35
C ASP A 356 0.31 -21.29 17.14
N ALA A 357 -0.08 -22.53 17.36
CA ALA A 357 -0.31 -23.50 16.30
C ALA A 357 -1.48 -23.08 15.38
N VAL A 358 -2.62 -22.67 15.95
CA VAL A 358 -3.79 -22.19 15.20
C VAL A 358 -3.45 -20.90 14.43
N TRP A 359 -2.73 -19.99 15.05
CA TRP A 359 -2.34 -18.73 14.42
C TRP A 359 -1.25 -18.90 13.37
N SER A 360 -0.51 -20.00 13.34
CA SER A 360 0.49 -20.30 12.31
C SER A 360 -0.10 -20.85 11.01
N LEU A 361 -1.38 -21.18 10.94
CA LEU A 361 -2.04 -21.75 9.77
C LEU A 361 -1.97 -20.83 8.55
N GLY A 362 -1.87 -21.40 7.36
CA GLY A 362 -1.81 -20.69 6.09
C GLY A 362 -0.43 -20.08 5.80
N GLY A 363 -0.35 -19.21 4.79
CA GLY A 363 0.90 -18.61 4.35
C GLY A 363 1.95 -19.65 3.92
N LYS A 364 3.19 -19.54 4.42
CA LYS A 364 4.26 -20.51 4.13
C LYS A 364 4.06 -21.86 4.83
N THR A 365 3.40 -21.87 5.98
CA THR A 365 3.12 -23.10 6.73
C THR A 365 2.11 -24.00 6.00
N GLY A 366 1.24 -23.39 5.18
CA GLY A 366 0.17 -24.10 4.47
C GLY A 366 -0.94 -24.58 5.40
N TRP A 367 -1.71 -25.56 4.93
CA TRP A 367 -2.80 -26.17 5.67
C TRP A 367 -2.40 -27.57 6.14
N PRO A 368 -2.73 -27.96 7.38
CA PRO A 368 -2.30 -29.25 7.95
C PRO A 368 -2.80 -30.45 7.18
N SER A 369 -3.90 -30.34 6.46
CA SER A 369 -4.49 -31.40 5.68
C SER A 369 -4.81 -30.94 4.27
N MET A 370 -4.53 -31.81 3.29
CA MET A 370 -4.88 -31.62 1.87
C MET A 370 -4.35 -30.29 1.27
N ASP A 371 -3.19 -29.82 1.65
CA ASP A 371 -2.60 -28.57 1.14
C ASP A 371 -2.53 -28.53 -0.41
N TRP A 372 -2.31 -29.68 -1.05
CA TRP A 372 -2.36 -29.83 -2.50
C TRP A 372 -3.74 -29.48 -3.09
N ALA A 373 -4.82 -29.85 -2.39
CA ALA A 373 -6.19 -29.57 -2.86
C ALA A 373 -6.50 -28.05 -2.73
N TRP A 374 -5.99 -27.41 -1.70
CA TRP A 374 -6.05 -25.95 -1.59
C TRP A 374 -5.30 -25.25 -2.72
N HIS A 375 -4.15 -25.80 -3.14
CA HIS A 375 -3.43 -25.31 -4.32
C HIS A 375 -4.25 -25.46 -5.60
N LEU A 376 -4.84 -26.63 -5.81
CA LEU A 376 -5.70 -26.87 -6.97
C LEU A 376 -6.89 -25.90 -6.99
N ARG A 377 -7.57 -25.73 -5.85
CA ARG A 377 -8.64 -24.74 -5.70
C ARG A 377 -8.16 -23.32 -6.04
N GLY A 378 -6.93 -22.95 -5.62
CA GLY A 378 -6.36 -21.64 -5.93
C GLY A 378 -6.14 -21.42 -7.43
N ILE A 379 -5.74 -22.46 -8.16
CA ILE A 379 -5.62 -22.41 -9.62
C ILE A 379 -7.01 -22.26 -10.24
N MET A 380 -7.99 -23.05 -9.81
CA MET A 380 -9.37 -22.97 -10.30
C MET A 380 -9.98 -21.57 -10.04
N ASP A 381 -9.78 -21.01 -8.83
CA ASP A 381 -10.24 -19.68 -8.48
C ASP A 381 -9.64 -18.61 -9.41
N LYS A 382 -8.35 -18.71 -9.72
CA LYS A 382 -7.71 -17.82 -10.71
C LYS A 382 -8.29 -17.95 -12.10
N CYS A 383 -8.64 -19.15 -12.54
CA CYS A 383 -9.24 -19.38 -13.85
C CYS A 383 -10.59 -18.65 -14.02
N VAL A 384 -11.34 -18.46 -12.94
CA VAL A 384 -12.63 -17.74 -12.94
C VAL A 384 -12.52 -16.27 -12.49
N GLY A 385 -11.30 -15.74 -12.39
CA GLY A 385 -11.07 -14.32 -12.08
C GLY A 385 -10.90 -14.00 -10.59
N GLY A 386 -10.83 -15.01 -9.72
CA GLY A 386 -10.59 -14.85 -8.29
C GLY A 386 -9.13 -14.54 -7.94
N SER A 387 -8.83 -14.36 -6.68
CA SER A 387 -7.50 -13.96 -6.19
C SER A 387 -6.47 -15.10 -6.09
N GLY A 388 -6.91 -16.34 -6.21
CA GLY A 388 -6.08 -17.52 -5.96
C GLY A 388 -5.62 -17.62 -4.50
N ILE A 389 -4.67 -18.52 -4.24
CA ILE A 389 -4.04 -18.61 -2.92
C ILE A 389 -3.16 -17.40 -2.69
N ARG A 390 -3.42 -16.65 -1.63
CA ARG A 390 -2.61 -15.52 -1.17
C ARG A 390 -1.70 -15.99 -0.03
N ARG A 391 -0.50 -16.43 -0.36
CA ARG A 391 0.47 -16.92 0.65
C ARG A 391 1.32 -15.80 1.29
N GLY A 392 0.88 -14.56 1.20
CA GLY A 392 1.61 -13.41 1.73
C GLY A 392 1.12 -13.00 3.11
N ARG A 393 1.28 -13.82 4.16
CA ARG A 393 1.04 -13.38 5.53
C ARG A 393 2.02 -12.27 5.89
N ARG A 394 1.53 -11.24 6.59
CA ARG A 394 2.34 -10.16 7.12
C ARG A 394 3.28 -10.67 8.21
N ASP A 395 2.77 -11.46 9.13
CA ASP A 395 3.49 -12.10 10.22
C ASP A 395 3.15 -13.59 10.26
N PRO A 396 4.13 -14.51 10.37
CA PRO A 396 3.89 -15.94 10.41
C PRO A 396 3.26 -16.41 11.72
N LYS A 397 3.34 -15.64 12.81
CA LYS A 397 2.86 -15.99 14.14
C LYS A 397 1.67 -15.16 14.61
N GLN A 398 1.46 -13.98 14.02
CA GLN A 398 0.39 -13.06 14.43
C GLN A 398 -0.55 -12.78 13.26
N LEU A 399 -1.83 -12.71 13.57
CA LEU A 399 -2.88 -12.27 12.67
C LEU A 399 -3.44 -10.95 13.17
N SER A 400 -3.75 -10.06 12.25
CA SER A 400 -4.46 -8.82 12.55
C SER A 400 -5.75 -8.77 11.75
N THR A 401 -6.75 -8.10 12.30
CA THR A 401 -8.01 -7.87 11.60
C THR A 401 -7.76 -7.23 10.22
N GLY A 402 -8.29 -7.87 9.19
CA GLY A 402 -8.10 -7.47 7.79
C GLY A 402 -6.98 -8.22 7.06
N ASP A 403 -6.16 -9.02 7.73
CA ASP A 403 -5.14 -9.85 7.09
C ASP A 403 -5.80 -10.88 6.16
N ALA A 404 -5.12 -11.17 5.05
CA ALA A 404 -5.51 -12.23 4.15
C ALA A 404 -4.83 -13.54 4.56
N LEU A 405 -5.63 -14.55 4.82
CA LEU A 405 -5.20 -15.91 5.12
C LEU A 405 -5.65 -16.82 3.98
N ASP A 406 -4.84 -16.94 2.96
CA ASP A 406 -5.17 -17.60 1.69
C ASP A 406 -6.51 -17.08 1.12
N PHE A 407 -7.60 -17.85 1.15
CA PHE A 407 -8.94 -17.44 0.70
C PHE A 407 -9.73 -16.65 1.75
N TRP A 408 -9.31 -16.75 2.99
CA TRP A 408 -10.01 -16.20 4.13
C TRP A 408 -9.51 -14.80 4.44
N ARG A 409 -10.36 -14.04 5.10
CA ARG A 409 -9.99 -12.76 5.67
C ARG A 409 -10.23 -12.79 7.16
N VAL A 410 -9.25 -12.35 7.93
CA VAL A 410 -9.38 -12.17 9.37
C VAL A 410 -10.34 -11.02 9.61
N ILE A 411 -11.49 -11.31 10.18
CA ILE A 411 -12.52 -10.31 10.53
C ILE A 411 -12.21 -9.71 11.90
N LEU A 412 -11.83 -10.56 12.84
CA LEU A 412 -11.44 -10.22 14.20
C LEU A 412 -10.26 -11.09 14.60
N ALA A 413 -9.23 -10.51 15.21
CA ALA A 413 -8.05 -11.19 15.73
C ALA A 413 -7.81 -10.79 17.19
#